data_92bfb7bf7172d38f8a3958a48895fe1a
#
_entry.id   92bfb7bf7172d38f8a3958a48895fe1a
#
_cell.length_a   1.000
_cell.length_b   1.000
_cell.length_c   1.000
_cell.angle_alpha   90.00
_cell.angle_beta   90.00
_cell.angle_gamma   90.00
#
_symmetry.space_group_name_H-M   'P 1'
#
loop_
_entity.id
_entity.type
_entity.pdbx_description
1 polymer ?
#
loop_
_entity_poly.entity_id
_entity_poly.type
_entity_poly.pdbx_seq_one_letter_code
_entity_poly.pdbx_strand_id
1 'polypeptide(L)'
;MCYSLVITKKGVILMQWILPGTVLQSDTCQADKASETFAAMFLAGDLQLGQVCAVTGLEPYIIQNWVRRGYLSPPANTKYSLNQLCRILNINLLRGCFPLETICTLLSYVNGRLDEESDDLIDDNALYGIFVKLAASVKNQRFDLETAIAQSLENLPERMPGANERIQKALKAMLLAWVSGELRAQAAALTDEMERMEH
;
A
#
# COMPACT_ATOMS: atom_id res chain seq x y z
N MET A 1 15.83 -6.81 -8.69
CA MET A 1 15.29 -5.44 -8.49
C MET A 1 16.42 -4.45 -8.75
N CYS A 2 16.39 -3.78 -9.91
CA CYS A 2 17.37 -2.75 -10.22
C CYS A 2 17.10 -1.54 -9.32
N TYR A 3 17.97 -1.33 -8.35
CA TYR A 3 18.05 -0.04 -7.66
C TYR A 3 18.69 0.94 -8.63
N SER A 4 17.89 1.85 -9.20
CA SER A 4 18.47 2.99 -9.90
C SER A 4 18.96 3.97 -8.86
N LEU A 5 20.24 3.87 -8.52
CA LEU A 5 20.96 4.91 -7.77
C LEU A 5 21.03 6.14 -8.67
N VAL A 6 20.22 7.14 -8.42
CA VAL A 6 20.31 8.43 -9.10
C VAL A 6 21.13 9.36 -8.23
N ILE A 7 22.36 9.63 -8.66
CA ILE A 7 23.22 10.66 -8.04
C ILE A 7 22.71 12.02 -8.57
N THR A 8 22.08 12.81 -7.70
CA THR A 8 21.70 14.17 -8.05
C THR A 8 22.95 15.09 -8.03
N LYS A 9 22.90 16.21 -8.77
CA LYS A 9 23.97 17.24 -8.78
C LYS A 9 24.36 17.79 -7.39
N LYS A 10 23.63 17.43 -6.32
CA LYS A 10 23.89 17.80 -4.92
C LYS A 10 24.43 16.65 -4.05
N GLY A 11 24.82 15.51 -4.65
CA GLY A 11 25.42 14.39 -3.89
C GLY A 11 24.44 13.61 -3.01
N VAL A 12 23.14 13.84 -3.13
CA VAL A 12 22.12 13.07 -2.40
C VAL A 12 21.84 11.79 -3.19
N ILE A 13 22.02 10.64 -2.57
CA ILE A 13 21.66 9.34 -3.13
C ILE A 13 20.15 9.18 -2.95
N LEU A 14 19.39 9.33 -4.03
CA LEU A 14 17.97 9.03 -4.05
C LEU A 14 17.77 7.54 -4.33
N MET A 15 17.18 6.82 -3.40
CA MET A 15 16.75 5.44 -3.59
C MET A 15 15.33 5.45 -4.18
N GLN A 16 15.25 5.44 -5.52
CA GLN A 16 13.97 5.34 -6.20
C GLN A 16 13.34 3.96 -5.97
N TRP A 17 12.07 3.95 -5.68
CA TRP A 17 11.26 2.76 -5.55
C TRP A 17 9.87 2.98 -6.14
N ILE A 18 9.15 1.90 -6.40
CA ILE A 18 7.74 1.98 -6.75
C ILE A 18 6.94 1.95 -5.44
N LEU A 19 6.06 2.92 -5.25
CA LEU A 19 5.16 2.92 -4.08
C LEU A 19 4.35 1.62 -4.04
N PRO A 20 4.25 0.95 -2.88
CA PRO A 20 3.55 -0.32 -2.76
C PRO A 20 2.12 -0.28 -3.31
N GLY A 21 1.75 -1.25 -4.12
CA GLY A 21 0.41 -1.31 -4.73
C GLY A 21 0.15 -0.34 -5.89
N THR A 22 1.16 0.43 -6.33
CA THR A 22 1.05 1.39 -7.45
C THR A 22 2.05 1.11 -8.55
N VAL A 23 1.99 1.90 -9.62
CA VAL A 23 3.05 2.01 -10.65
C VAL A 23 3.85 3.31 -10.52
N LEU A 24 3.60 4.09 -9.47
CA LEU A 24 4.21 5.39 -9.26
C LEU A 24 5.61 5.26 -8.69
N GLN A 25 6.57 5.91 -9.33
CA GLN A 25 7.93 6.05 -8.80
C GLN A 25 7.97 7.13 -7.72
N SER A 26 8.69 6.87 -6.66
CA SER A 26 8.91 7.77 -5.53
C SER A 26 10.31 7.57 -4.96
N ASP A 27 10.69 8.43 -4.01
CA ASP A 27 11.90 8.31 -3.22
C ASP A 27 11.56 7.76 -1.83
N THR A 28 12.29 6.76 -1.35
CA THR A 28 12.08 6.21 0.00
C THR A 28 12.26 7.25 1.09
N CYS A 29 13.12 8.27 0.87
CA CYS A 29 13.30 9.39 1.80
C CYS A 29 12.09 10.33 1.84
N GLN A 30 11.15 10.22 0.89
CA GLN A 30 9.92 11.00 0.80
C GLN A 30 8.65 10.17 1.11
N ALA A 31 8.81 9.00 1.72
CA ALA A 31 7.68 8.15 2.10
C ALA A 31 6.64 8.88 2.97
N ASP A 32 7.09 9.84 3.80
CA ASP A 32 6.21 10.71 4.59
C ASP A 32 5.28 11.57 3.73
N LYS A 33 5.69 11.89 2.50
CA LYS A 33 4.91 12.70 1.55
C LYS A 33 3.98 11.87 0.66
N ALA A 34 3.98 10.55 0.77
CA ALA A 34 3.11 9.71 -0.05
C ALA A 34 1.63 10.08 0.13
N SER A 35 1.19 10.29 1.40
CA SER A 35 -0.19 10.72 1.68
C SER A 35 -0.50 12.10 1.09
N GLU A 36 0.45 13.05 1.12
CA GLU A 36 0.30 14.39 0.50
C GLU A 36 0.21 14.28 -1.02
N THR A 37 1.00 13.39 -1.63
CA THR A 37 0.98 13.14 -3.07
C THR A 37 -0.40 12.64 -3.51
N PHE A 38 -0.97 11.67 -2.77
CA PHE A 38 -2.31 11.19 -3.05
C PHE A 38 -3.36 12.27 -2.79
N ALA A 39 -3.31 12.98 -1.66
CA ALA A 39 -4.24 14.08 -1.39
C ALA A 39 -4.22 15.14 -2.51
N ALA A 40 -3.05 15.46 -3.06
CA ALA A 40 -2.92 16.40 -4.17
C ALA A 40 -3.65 15.94 -5.44
N MET A 41 -3.72 14.63 -5.72
CA MET A 41 -4.48 14.10 -6.86
C MET A 41 -5.98 14.36 -6.75
N PHE A 42 -6.50 14.53 -5.52
CA PHE A 42 -7.91 14.76 -5.23
C PHE A 42 -8.29 16.24 -5.07
N LEU A 43 -7.35 17.17 -5.26
CA LEU A 43 -7.65 18.63 -5.20
C LEU A 43 -8.70 19.07 -6.22
N ALA A 44 -8.79 18.39 -7.37
CA ALA A 44 -9.78 18.66 -8.41
C ALA A 44 -11.08 17.82 -8.23
N GLY A 45 -11.18 17.03 -7.15
CA GLY A 45 -12.27 16.11 -6.85
C GLY A 45 -11.90 14.65 -7.07
N ASP A 46 -12.88 13.78 -6.89
CA ASP A 46 -12.72 12.32 -6.97
C ASP A 46 -12.28 11.82 -8.35
N LEU A 47 -11.56 10.69 -8.37
CA LEU A 47 -10.93 10.14 -9.57
C LEU A 47 -11.89 9.27 -10.38
N GLN A 48 -11.80 9.34 -11.70
CA GLN A 48 -12.45 8.39 -12.60
C GLN A 48 -11.70 7.06 -12.64
N LEU A 49 -12.39 5.98 -13.04
CA LEU A 49 -11.80 4.63 -13.12
C LEU A 49 -10.48 4.60 -13.91
N GLY A 50 -10.38 5.29 -15.05
CA GLY A 50 -9.16 5.36 -15.84
C GLY A 50 -7.98 5.98 -15.10
N GLN A 51 -8.22 6.98 -14.26
CA GLN A 51 -7.19 7.61 -13.43
C GLN A 51 -6.74 6.65 -12.31
N VAL A 52 -7.69 5.94 -11.68
CA VAL A 52 -7.37 4.89 -10.69
C VAL A 52 -6.52 3.80 -11.34
N CYS A 53 -6.87 3.34 -12.54
CA CYS A 53 -6.08 2.36 -13.30
C CYS A 53 -4.65 2.88 -13.59
N ALA A 54 -4.51 4.14 -13.97
CA ALA A 54 -3.21 4.76 -14.24
C ALA A 54 -2.30 4.81 -12.99
N VAL A 55 -2.89 4.98 -11.79
CA VAL A 55 -2.16 4.99 -10.52
C VAL A 55 -1.79 3.57 -10.08
N THR A 56 -2.72 2.64 -10.20
CA THR A 56 -2.60 1.28 -9.63
C THR A 56 -1.95 0.28 -10.58
N GLY A 57 -1.93 0.56 -11.88
CA GLY A 57 -1.54 -0.40 -12.91
C GLY A 57 -2.54 -1.55 -13.11
N LEU A 58 -3.74 -1.41 -12.55
CA LEU A 58 -4.79 -2.43 -12.67
C LEU A 58 -5.65 -2.20 -13.92
N GLU A 59 -6.06 -3.29 -14.54
CA GLU A 59 -7.06 -3.24 -15.60
C GLU A 59 -8.45 -2.90 -15.01
N PRO A 60 -9.29 -2.12 -15.74
CA PRO A 60 -10.60 -1.68 -15.28
C PRO A 60 -11.50 -2.82 -14.79
N TYR A 61 -11.49 -3.97 -15.47
CA TYR A 61 -12.33 -5.12 -15.13
C TYR A 61 -11.97 -5.72 -13.76
N ILE A 62 -10.72 -5.58 -13.29
CA ILE A 62 -10.27 -6.06 -11.97
C ILE A 62 -10.96 -5.25 -10.88
N ILE A 63 -10.91 -3.92 -10.97
CA ILE A 63 -11.53 -3.02 -9.99
C ILE A 63 -13.05 -3.20 -9.99
N GLN A 64 -13.67 -3.26 -11.17
CA GLN A 64 -15.10 -3.52 -11.31
C GLN A 64 -15.53 -4.87 -10.74
N ASN A 65 -14.68 -5.91 -10.88
CA ASN A 65 -14.94 -7.20 -10.28
C ASN A 65 -14.88 -7.14 -8.74
N TRP A 66 -13.95 -6.36 -8.16
CA TRP A 66 -13.88 -6.17 -6.70
C TRP A 66 -15.13 -5.46 -6.16
N VAL A 67 -15.63 -4.45 -6.87
CA VAL A 67 -16.91 -3.79 -6.53
C VAL A 67 -18.06 -4.80 -6.59
N ARG A 68 -18.19 -5.57 -7.70
CA ARG A 68 -19.28 -6.54 -7.87
C ARG A 68 -19.26 -7.65 -6.82
N ARG A 69 -18.07 -8.04 -6.32
CA ARG A 69 -17.91 -9.06 -5.27
C ARG A 69 -18.01 -8.49 -3.85
N GLY A 70 -18.23 -7.19 -3.69
CA GLY A 70 -18.34 -6.56 -2.37
C GLY A 70 -17.01 -6.42 -1.60
N TYR A 71 -15.87 -6.43 -2.30
CA TYR A 71 -14.55 -6.19 -1.70
C TYR A 71 -14.15 -4.71 -1.68
N LEU A 72 -14.86 -3.93 -2.49
CA LEU A 72 -14.73 -2.49 -2.62
C LEU A 72 -16.14 -1.88 -2.71
N SER A 73 -16.38 -0.79 -2.00
CA SER A 73 -17.63 -0.03 -2.12
C SER A 73 -17.78 0.55 -3.53
N PRO A 74 -19.02 0.63 -4.06
CA PRO A 74 -19.27 1.19 -5.37
C PRO A 74 -18.84 2.67 -5.43
N PRO A 75 -18.33 3.15 -6.59
CA PRO A 75 -17.95 4.55 -6.75
C PRO A 75 -19.19 5.46 -6.71
N ALA A 76 -19.06 6.64 -6.11
CA ALA A 76 -20.09 7.66 -6.12
C ALA A 76 -20.05 8.44 -7.46
N ASN A 77 -21.17 8.52 -8.18
CA ASN A 77 -21.22 9.19 -9.48
C ASN A 77 -20.09 8.76 -10.45
N THR A 78 -19.78 7.47 -10.51
CA THR A 78 -18.70 6.89 -11.32
C THR A 78 -17.28 7.31 -10.92
N LYS A 79 -17.12 7.96 -9.77
CA LYS A 79 -15.84 8.44 -9.26
C LYS A 79 -15.47 7.76 -7.96
N TYR A 80 -14.17 7.58 -7.74
CA TYR A 80 -13.57 6.94 -6.57
C TYR A 80 -12.97 7.99 -5.66
N SER A 81 -13.31 7.93 -4.37
CA SER A 81 -12.72 8.79 -3.33
C SER A 81 -11.28 8.38 -3.00
N LEU A 82 -10.57 9.23 -2.25
CA LEU A 82 -9.22 8.94 -1.76
C LEU A 82 -9.21 7.65 -0.93
N ASN A 83 -10.20 7.47 -0.05
CA ASN A 83 -10.29 6.28 0.78
C ASN A 83 -10.49 5.01 -0.05
N GLN A 84 -11.35 5.07 -1.08
CA GLN A 84 -11.53 3.97 -2.03
C GLN A 84 -10.26 3.67 -2.83
N LEU A 85 -9.50 4.69 -3.28
CA LEU A 85 -8.21 4.48 -3.91
C LEU A 85 -7.26 3.74 -2.96
N CYS A 86 -7.14 4.20 -1.72
CA CYS A 86 -6.25 3.57 -0.74
C CYS A 86 -6.68 2.13 -0.40
N ARG A 87 -7.99 1.84 -0.36
CA ARG A 87 -8.51 0.47 -0.27
C ARG A 87 -8.02 -0.40 -1.44
N ILE A 88 -8.11 0.12 -2.66
CA ILE A 88 -7.62 -0.57 -3.86
C ILE A 88 -6.10 -0.82 -3.75
N LEU A 89 -5.32 0.15 -3.28
CA LEU A 89 -3.88 0.02 -3.09
C LEU A 89 -3.54 -1.03 -2.02
N ASN A 90 -4.25 -1.03 -0.88
CA ASN A 90 -4.10 -2.02 0.18
C ASN A 90 -4.39 -3.45 -0.32
N ILE A 91 -5.41 -3.63 -1.16
CA ILE A 91 -5.68 -4.92 -1.80
C ILE A 91 -4.57 -5.27 -2.80
N ASN A 92 -4.18 -4.32 -3.66
CA ASN A 92 -3.22 -4.56 -4.74
C ASN A 92 -1.83 -4.95 -4.23
N LEU A 93 -1.35 -4.34 -3.14
CA LEU A 93 -0.04 -4.68 -2.55
C LEU A 93 0.00 -6.09 -1.94
N LEU A 94 -1.15 -6.64 -1.51
CA LEU A 94 -1.23 -7.93 -0.82
C LEU A 94 -1.61 -9.09 -1.76
N ARG A 95 -2.21 -8.81 -2.93
CA ARG A 95 -2.75 -9.85 -3.83
C ARG A 95 -1.71 -10.85 -4.35
N GLY A 96 -0.43 -10.48 -4.33
CA GLY A 96 0.65 -11.39 -4.67
C GLY A 96 0.98 -12.42 -3.60
N CYS A 97 0.44 -12.27 -2.38
CA CYS A 97 0.75 -13.10 -1.23
C CYS A 97 -0.45 -13.81 -0.65
N PHE A 98 -1.63 -13.20 -0.72
CA PHE A 98 -2.86 -13.72 -0.15
C PHE A 98 -3.99 -13.84 -1.18
N PRO A 99 -4.88 -14.83 -1.03
CA PRO A 99 -6.17 -14.82 -1.71
C PRO A 99 -6.97 -13.57 -1.36
N LEU A 100 -7.81 -13.11 -2.28
CA LEU A 100 -8.57 -11.86 -2.12
C LEU A 100 -9.49 -11.87 -0.89
N GLU A 101 -10.09 -13.01 -0.58
CA GLU A 101 -10.93 -13.21 0.60
C GLU A 101 -10.13 -12.97 1.90
N THR A 102 -8.91 -13.50 1.98
CA THR A 102 -8.01 -13.31 3.13
C THR A 102 -7.62 -11.84 3.28
N ILE A 103 -7.33 -11.15 2.17
CA ILE A 103 -7.02 -9.72 2.18
C ILE A 103 -8.20 -8.92 2.73
N CYS A 104 -9.40 -9.19 2.24
CA CYS A 104 -10.60 -8.48 2.68
C CYS A 104 -10.92 -8.75 4.16
N THR A 105 -10.71 -9.99 4.64
CA THR A 105 -10.85 -10.32 6.06
C THR A 105 -9.84 -9.53 6.91
N LEU A 106 -8.57 -9.43 6.46
CA LEU A 106 -7.54 -8.65 7.14
C LEU A 106 -7.89 -7.17 7.19
N LEU A 107 -8.33 -6.60 6.07
CA LEU A 107 -8.71 -5.19 6.02
C LEU A 107 -9.97 -4.93 6.87
N SER A 108 -10.99 -5.77 6.79
CA SER A 108 -12.20 -5.65 7.63
C SER A 108 -11.92 -5.84 9.12
N TYR A 109 -10.82 -6.47 9.49
CA TYR A 109 -10.40 -6.57 10.90
C TYR A 109 -10.07 -5.19 11.52
N VAL A 110 -9.69 -4.21 10.70
CA VAL A 110 -9.33 -2.85 11.14
C VAL A 110 -10.27 -1.76 10.62
N ASN A 111 -10.93 -1.99 9.47
CA ASN A 111 -11.84 -1.02 8.84
C ASN A 111 -13.31 -1.45 8.93
N GLY A 112 -13.67 -2.46 9.71
CA GLY A 112 -15.04 -2.88 9.90
C GLY A 112 -15.77 -3.22 8.60
N ARG A 113 -16.99 -2.69 8.45
CA ARG A 113 -17.87 -2.90 7.28
C ARG A 113 -17.63 -1.81 6.23
N LEU A 114 -17.62 -2.21 4.96
CA LEU A 114 -17.39 -1.29 3.82
C LEU A 114 -18.44 -0.18 3.66
N ASP A 115 -19.61 -0.35 4.22
CA ASP A 115 -20.76 0.56 4.12
C ASP A 115 -20.96 1.42 5.39
N GLU A 116 -20.07 1.27 6.40
CA GLU A 116 -20.20 1.97 7.67
C GLU A 116 -18.81 2.45 8.17
N GLU A 117 -18.58 3.75 8.10
CA GLU A 117 -17.30 4.35 8.56
C GLU A 117 -17.21 4.49 10.09
N SER A 118 -18.32 4.32 10.80
CA SER A 118 -18.36 4.52 12.27
C SER A 118 -17.69 3.39 13.05
N ASP A 119 -17.52 2.20 12.45
CA ASP A 119 -16.85 1.03 13.02
C ASP A 119 -15.39 0.89 12.61
N ASP A 120 -14.88 1.82 11.79
CA ASP A 120 -13.49 1.85 11.38
C ASP A 120 -12.56 2.19 12.54
N LEU A 121 -11.58 1.35 12.83
CA LEU A 121 -10.49 1.65 13.76
C LEU A 121 -9.51 2.64 13.16
N ILE A 122 -9.31 2.55 11.86
CA ILE A 122 -8.45 3.41 11.04
C ILE A 122 -9.02 3.43 9.61
N ASP A 123 -9.04 4.56 8.95
CA ASP A 123 -9.45 4.62 7.54
C ASP A 123 -8.35 4.09 6.60
N ASP A 124 -8.75 3.65 5.39
CA ASP A 124 -7.84 3.03 4.43
C ASP A 124 -6.70 3.95 3.99
N ASN A 125 -6.92 5.27 3.94
CA ASN A 125 -5.89 6.25 3.61
C ASN A 125 -4.83 6.34 4.71
N ALA A 126 -5.23 6.43 5.98
CA ALA A 126 -4.28 6.46 7.11
C ALA A 126 -3.52 5.13 7.23
N LEU A 127 -4.20 3.98 7.06
CA LEU A 127 -3.58 2.66 7.06
C LEU A 127 -2.50 2.55 5.97
N TYR A 128 -2.83 2.96 4.74
CA TYR A 128 -1.90 2.95 3.62
C TYR A 128 -0.71 3.88 3.86
N GLY A 129 -0.94 5.10 4.38
CA GLY A 129 0.11 6.06 4.68
C GLY A 129 1.12 5.53 5.72
N ILE A 130 0.63 4.90 6.80
CA ILE A 130 1.49 4.25 7.80
C ILE A 130 2.26 3.08 7.16
N PHE A 131 1.57 2.25 6.36
CA PHE A 131 2.22 1.13 5.68
C PHE A 131 3.37 1.57 4.78
N VAL A 132 3.21 2.63 3.98
CA VAL A 132 4.26 3.15 3.08
C VAL A 132 5.49 3.60 3.87
N LYS A 133 5.32 4.28 5.00
CA LYS A 133 6.43 4.69 5.88
C LYS A 133 7.18 3.49 6.43
N LEU A 134 6.46 2.49 6.91
CA LEU A 134 7.06 1.24 7.40
C LEU A 134 7.80 0.48 6.29
N ALA A 135 7.21 0.37 5.10
CA ALA A 135 7.84 -0.26 3.95
C ALA A 135 9.14 0.45 3.51
N ALA A 136 9.15 1.78 3.53
CA ALA A 136 10.37 2.56 3.28
C ALA A 136 11.45 2.33 4.35
N SER A 137 11.06 2.22 5.62
CA SER A 137 11.98 1.91 6.73
C SER A 137 12.61 0.54 6.56
N VAL A 138 11.84 -0.47 6.14
CA VAL A 138 12.34 -1.81 5.80
C VAL A 138 13.37 -1.72 4.67
N LYS A 139 13.05 -1.02 3.57
CA LYS A 139 13.97 -0.86 2.43
C LYS A 139 15.27 -0.16 2.81
N ASN A 140 15.21 0.78 3.74
CA ASN A 140 16.39 1.53 4.22
C ASN A 140 17.19 0.77 5.31
N GLN A 141 16.88 -0.52 5.56
CA GLN A 141 17.55 -1.38 6.55
C GLN A 141 17.56 -0.84 7.99
N ARG A 142 16.60 0.02 8.33
CA ARG A 142 16.38 0.53 9.69
C ARG A 142 15.28 -0.32 10.33
N PHE A 143 15.67 -1.43 11.02
CA PHE A 143 14.68 -2.44 11.31
C PHE A 143 14.70 -3.00 12.73
N ASP A 144 13.84 -2.45 13.57
CA ASP A 144 13.07 -3.19 14.57
C ASP A 144 11.59 -2.99 14.21
N LEU A 145 10.97 -4.03 13.65
CA LEU A 145 9.59 -3.99 13.14
C LEU A 145 8.59 -3.61 14.22
N GLU A 146 8.71 -4.18 15.41
CA GLU A 146 7.79 -3.95 16.52
C GLU A 146 7.86 -2.49 16.98
N THR A 147 9.06 -1.99 17.20
CA THR A 147 9.30 -0.60 17.59
C THR A 147 8.83 0.39 16.50
N ALA A 148 9.11 0.10 15.22
CA ALA A 148 8.69 0.96 14.11
C ALA A 148 7.16 1.05 13.99
N ILE A 149 6.45 -0.07 14.13
CA ILE A 149 4.98 -0.09 14.12
C ILE A 149 4.43 0.68 15.32
N ALA A 150 4.94 0.44 16.53
CA ALA A 150 4.50 1.15 17.74
C ALA A 150 4.68 2.67 17.59
N GLN A 151 5.85 3.13 17.15
CA GLN A 151 6.12 4.55 16.89
C GLN A 151 5.18 5.16 15.84
N SER A 152 4.84 4.41 14.78
CA SER A 152 3.93 4.88 13.74
C SER A 152 2.50 5.10 14.23
N LEU A 153 2.11 4.47 15.34
CA LEU A 153 0.79 4.59 15.95
C LEU A 153 0.75 5.53 17.18
N GLU A 154 1.90 6.00 17.64
CA GLU A 154 2.01 6.79 18.88
C GLU A 154 1.11 8.04 18.89
N ASN A 155 0.93 8.68 17.73
CA ASN A 155 0.09 9.86 17.56
C ASN A 155 -1.28 9.55 16.93
N LEU A 156 -1.62 8.28 16.72
CA LEU A 156 -2.92 7.89 16.20
C LEU A 156 -3.93 7.83 17.36
N PRO A 157 -5.01 8.63 17.32
CA PRO A 157 -6.02 8.57 18.37
C PRO A 157 -6.70 7.20 18.36
N GLU A 158 -6.77 6.57 19.51
CA GLU A 158 -7.46 5.30 19.68
C GLU A 158 -8.98 5.51 19.62
N ARG A 159 -9.63 5.09 18.54
CA ARG A 159 -11.08 5.29 18.33
C ARG A 159 -11.93 4.44 19.27
N MET A 160 -11.42 3.27 19.69
CA MET A 160 -12.06 2.40 20.68
C MET A 160 -11.00 1.56 21.41
N PRO A 161 -11.28 1.03 22.62
CA PRO A 161 -10.33 0.23 23.38
C PRO A 161 -9.78 -0.96 22.58
N GLY A 162 -8.46 -1.11 22.55
CA GLY A 162 -7.76 -2.19 21.80
C GLY A 162 -7.62 -1.96 20.29
N ALA A 163 -8.03 -0.80 19.77
CA ALA A 163 -7.90 -0.47 18.36
C ALA A 163 -6.43 -0.50 17.90
N ASN A 164 -5.53 0.12 18.66
CA ASN A 164 -4.11 0.19 18.30
C ASN A 164 -3.47 -1.20 18.22
N GLU A 165 -3.83 -2.14 19.12
CA GLU A 165 -3.33 -3.51 19.08
C GLU A 165 -3.80 -4.25 17.80
N ARG A 166 -5.05 -4.05 17.41
CA ARG A 166 -5.59 -4.64 16.16
C ARG A 166 -4.90 -4.07 14.94
N ILE A 167 -4.68 -2.74 14.89
CA ILE A 167 -3.98 -2.06 13.80
C ILE A 167 -2.53 -2.55 13.71
N GLN A 168 -1.83 -2.69 14.84
CA GLN A 168 -0.46 -3.25 14.88
C GLN A 168 -0.39 -4.64 14.27
N LYS A 169 -1.33 -5.54 14.64
CA LYS A 169 -1.38 -6.91 14.08
C LYS A 169 -1.61 -6.89 12.58
N ALA A 170 -2.53 -6.05 12.08
CA ALA A 170 -2.81 -5.92 10.66
C ALA A 170 -1.60 -5.38 9.90
N LEU A 171 -0.98 -4.28 10.35
CA LEU A 171 0.23 -3.70 9.73
C LEU A 171 1.38 -4.70 9.71
N LYS A 172 1.59 -5.46 10.78
CA LYS A 172 2.60 -6.52 10.83
C LYS A 172 2.35 -7.60 9.79
N ALA A 173 1.10 -8.08 9.67
CA ALA A 173 0.74 -9.08 8.67
C ALA A 173 0.91 -8.55 7.24
N MET A 174 0.46 -7.32 6.97
CA MET A 174 0.63 -6.66 5.68
C MET A 174 2.10 -6.51 5.28
N LEU A 175 2.95 -6.08 6.23
CA LEU A 175 4.36 -5.85 5.97
C LEU A 175 5.12 -7.15 5.73
N LEU A 176 4.86 -8.20 6.52
CA LEU A 176 5.45 -9.51 6.31
C LEU A 176 5.05 -10.11 4.96
N ALA A 177 3.78 -9.97 4.56
CA ALA A 177 3.31 -10.41 3.26
C ALA A 177 4.00 -9.66 2.12
N TRP A 178 4.10 -8.34 2.22
CA TRP A 178 4.76 -7.51 1.21
C TRP A 178 6.25 -7.85 1.08
N VAL A 179 6.99 -7.97 2.20
CA VAL A 179 8.40 -8.39 2.20
C VAL A 179 8.58 -9.76 1.58
N SER A 180 7.70 -10.71 1.89
CA SER A 180 7.70 -12.05 1.26
C SER A 180 7.53 -11.97 -0.27
N GLY A 181 6.67 -11.08 -0.76
CA GLY A 181 6.49 -10.81 -2.19
C GLY A 181 7.76 -10.24 -2.84
N GLU A 182 8.40 -9.28 -2.18
CA GLU A 182 9.66 -8.67 -2.62
C GLU A 182 10.79 -9.71 -2.72
N LEU A 183 10.91 -10.60 -1.72
CA LEU A 183 11.92 -11.66 -1.71
C LEU A 183 11.68 -12.69 -2.82
N ARG A 184 10.42 -13.06 -3.07
CA ARG A 184 10.07 -13.95 -4.19
C ARG A 184 10.41 -13.32 -5.55
N ALA A 185 10.12 -12.03 -5.72
CA ALA A 185 10.46 -11.32 -6.95
C ALA A 185 11.98 -11.26 -7.18
N GLN A 186 12.78 -11.08 -6.12
CA GLN A 186 14.24 -11.13 -6.22
C GLN A 186 14.74 -12.53 -6.61
N ALA A 187 14.19 -13.57 -6.01
CA ALA A 187 14.56 -14.95 -6.33
C ALA A 187 14.23 -15.28 -7.80
N ALA A 188 13.06 -14.89 -8.30
CA ALA A 188 12.67 -15.08 -9.69
C ALA A 188 13.63 -14.35 -10.65
N ALA A 189 13.98 -13.09 -10.35
CA ALA A 189 14.92 -12.34 -11.18
C ALA A 189 16.30 -13.02 -11.29
N LEU A 190 16.81 -13.61 -10.19
CA LEU A 190 18.06 -14.38 -10.19
C LEU A 190 17.94 -15.64 -11.05
N THR A 191 16.80 -16.33 -10.99
CA THR A 191 16.55 -17.52 -11.83
C THR A 191 16.55 -17.15 -13.31
N ASP A 192 15.88 -16.05 -13.68
CA ASP A 192 15.87 -15.54 -15.06
C ASP A 192 17.27 -15.11 -15.55
N GLU A 193 18.13 -14.63 -14.65
CA GLU A 193 19.53 -14.32 -14.98
C GLU A 193 20.34 -15.60 -15.25
N MET A 194 20.16 -16.64 -14.42
CA MET A 194 20.83 -17.93 -14.60
C MET A 194 20.47 -18.56 -15.95
N GLU A 195 19.18 -18.58 -16.30
CA GLU A 195 18.72 -19.11 -17.60
C GLU A 195 19.32 -18.36 -18.80
N ARG A 196 19.48 -17.02 -18.68
CA ARG A 196 20.10 -16.21 -19.74
C ARG A 196 21.62 -16.42 -19.87
N MET A 197 22.29 -16.88 -18.83
CA MET A 197 23.73 -17.18 -18.88
C MET A 197 24.05 -18.56 -19.46
N GLU A 198 23.05 -19.46 -19.52
CA GLU A 198 23.18 -20.81 -20.09
C GLU A 198 22.91 -20.86 -21.60
N HIS A 199 22.46 -19.79 -22.21
CA HIS A 199 22.16 -19.63 -23.64
C HIS A 199 23.04 -18.56 -24.29
#